data_006153bdbaea671918271db1a85e1bde
#
_entry.id   006153bdbaea671918271db1a85e1bde
#
_cell.length_a   1.000
_cell.length_b   1.000
_cell.length_c   1.000
_cell.angle_alpha   90.00
_cell.angle_beta   90.00
_cell.angle_gamma   90.00
#
_symmetry.space_group_name_H-M   'P 1'
#
loop_
_entity.id
_entity.type
_entity.pdbx_description
1 polymer ?
#
loop_
_entity_poly.entity_id
_entity_poly.type
_entity_poly.pdbx_seq_one_letter_code
_entity_poly.pdbx_strand_id
1 'polypeptide(L)'
;MTPMGKKIRLATFNVNSVRSRLPVLERWLPEGDVDLLFLQETKATDADFPAAAFEAMGYSVRFCGEKSYNGVAAAARDARALEDVTFGFEDGEEPGFPTRVALLRWGELTVLNTYVPQGKALDHPDYEVKKRFLDRVRAIVEREAARPFVWVGDLNVAPTEIDVTNPANKKDHVCFHTDIRAKFAGTAEGLVDVLRRFRPEPGEYTFFDYRVKDALDDDDAHGVGEGHAVI
;
A
#
# COMPACT_ATOMS: atom_id res chain seq x y z
N MET A 1 -7.46 13.74 -19.26
CA MET A 1 -7.32 12.63 -20.22
C MET A 1 -6.02 11.92 -19.92
N THR A 2 -6.05 10.65 -19.55
CA THR A 2 -4.84 9.82 -19.56
C THR A 2 -4.30 9.84 -20.98
N PRO A 3 -2.99 10.11 -21.22
CA PRO A 3 -2.48 10.07 -22.59
C PRO A 3 -2.58 8.62 -23.10
N MET A 4 -3.49 8.37 -24.02
CA MET A 4 -3.62 7.06 -24.68
C MET A 4 -2.26 6.68 -25.26
N GLY A 5 -1.71 5.54 -24.82
CA GLY A 5 -0.45 4.99 -25.30
C GLY A 5 0.82 5.40 -24.54
N LYS A 6 0.75 6.24 -23.49
CA LYS A 6 1.91 6.52 -22.63
C LYS A 6 2.05 5.41 -21.56
N LYS A 7 3.23 4.85 -21.43
CA LYS A 7 3.60 3.98 -20.32
C LYS A 7 3.62 4.82 -19.03
N ILE A 8 2.87 4.41 -18.01
CA ILE A 8 2.82 5.02 -16.68
C ILE A 8 3.66 4.17 -15.75
N ARG A 9 4.59 4.77 -15.02
CA ARG A 9 5.35 4.14 -13.94
C ARG A 9 4.73 4.50 -12.60
N LEU A 10 4.27 3.47 -11.90
CA LEU A 10 3.65 3.57 -10.61
C LEU A 10 4.56 2.95 -9.55
N ALA A 11 4.66 3.60 -8.39
CA ALA A 11 5.35 3.07 -7.22
C ALA A 11 4.47 3.17 -5.97
N THR A 12 4.66 2.25 -5.04
CA THR A 12 4.05 2.28 -3.70
C THR A 12 5.11 2.06 -2.64
N PHE A 13 5.02 2.78 -1.52
CA PHE A 13 6.00 2.70 -0.45
C PHE A 13 5.39 3.03 0.91
N ASN A 14 5.40 2.05 1.84
CA ASN A 14 5.16 2.35 3.25
C ASN A 14 6.39 3.04 3.82
N VAL A 15 6.29 4.34 4.09
CA VAL A 15 7.42 5.17 4.50
C VAL A 15 7.69 5.14 6.01
N ASN A 16 6.78 4.59 6.82
CA ASN A 16 6.89 4.59 8.27
C ASN A 16 7.40 5.94 8.82
N SER A 17 6.72 7.02 8.48
CA SER A 17 7.02 8.45 8.63
C SER A 17 7.64 9.08 7.37
N VAL A 18 6.83 9.86 6.66
CA VAL A 18 7.27 10.57 5.44
C VAL A 18 8.46 11.51 5.72
N ARG A 19 8.46 12.20 6.87
CA ARG A 19 9.56 13.09 7.25
C ARG A 19 10.87 12.35 7.45
N SER A 20 10.84 11.16 8.04
CA SER A 20 12.04 10.34 8.27
C SER A 20 12.59 9.72 6.97
N ARG A 21 11.74 9.53 5.96
CA ARG A 21 12.11 8.93 4.67
C ARG A 21 12.30 9.96 3.56
N LEU A 22 12.10 11.25 3.86
CA LEU A 22 12.28 12.31 2.87
C LEU A 22 13.65 12.26 2.18
N PRO A 23 14.81 12.07 2.88
CA PRO A 23 16.10 11.96 2.22
C PRO A 23 16.21 10.79 1.23
N VAL A 24 15.50 9.69 1.48
CA VAL A 24 15.44 8.55 0.56
C VAL A 24 14.63 8.91 -0.68
N LEU A 25 13.48 9.56 -0.48
CA LEU A 25 12.60 9.99 -1.56
C LEU A 25 13.29 11.05 -2.44
N GLU A 26 13.97 12.02 -1.85
CA GLU A 26 14.71 13.09 -2.56
C GLU A 26 15.82 12.52 -3.45
N ARG A 27 16.45 11.44 -3.03
CA ARG A 27 17.48 10.77 -3.83
C ARG A 27 16.88 9.88 -4.92
N TRP A 28 15.84 9.11 -4.58
CA TRP A 28 15.32 8.06 -5.45
C TRP A 28 14.32 8.56 -6.50
N LEU A 29 13.40 9.47 -6.16
CA LEU A 29 12.33 9.90 -7.06
C LEU A 29 12.82 10.59 -8.33
N PRO A 30 13.84 11.48 -8.29
CA PRO A 30 14.37 12.11 -9.50
C PRO A 30 14.95 11.11 -10.49
N GLU A 31 15.59 10.02 -9.98
CA GLU A 31 16.22 8.98 -10.79
C GLU A 31 15.23 7.91 -11.28
N GLY A 32 14.18 7.64 -10.48
CA GLY A 32 13.27 6.51 -10.69
C GLY A 32 12.26 6.69 -11.84
N ASP A 33 12.16 7.89 -12.43
CA ASP A 33 11.20 8.22 -13.50
C ASP A 33 9.75 7.77 -13.17
N VAL A 34 9.34 7.90 -11.90
CA VAL A 34 8.02 7.53 -11.40
C VAL A 34 7.00 8.60 -11.79
N ASP A 35 5.89 8.20 -12.42
CA ASP A 35 4.80 9.12 -12.75
C ASP A 35 3.82 9.30 -11.58
N LEU A 36 3.50 8.19 -10.88
CA LEU A 36 2.59 8.14 -9.71
C LEU A 36 3.27 7.43 -8.54
N LEU A 37 3.25 8.04 -7.36
CA LEU A 37 3.75 7.46 -6.12
C LEU A 37 2.64 7.43 -5.08
N PHE A 38 2.45 6.28 -4.45
CA PHE A 38 1.51 6.09 -3.35
C PHE A 38 2.25 5.75 -2.06
N LEU A 39 1.90 6.48 -0.99
CA LEU A 39 2.55 6.33 0.32
C LEU A 39 1.57 5.84 1.37
N GLN A 40 2.09 5.06 2.33
CA GLN A 40 1.39 4.61 3.52
C GLN A 40 2.24 4.95 4.75
N GLU A 41 1.60 5.03 5.91
CA GLU A 41 2.20 5.44 7.19
C GLU A 41 2.96 6.76 7.11
N THR A 42 2.36 7.79 6.52
CA THR A 42 2.99 9.12 6.45
C THR A 42 3.24 9.71 7.83
N LYS A 43 2.42 9.34 8.86
CA LYS A 43 2.55 9.75 10.27
C LYS A 43 2.70 11.25 10.44
N ALA A 44 2.09 12.02 9.57
CA ALA A 44 2.07 13.47 9.57
C ALA A 44 0.63 13.97 9.50
N THR A 45 0.31 15.02 10.27
CA THR A 45 -0.94 15.75 10.06
C THR A 45 -0.90 16.45 8.71
N ASP A 46 -2.05 16.91 8.22
CA ASP A 46 -2.10 17.65 6.96
C ASP A 46 -1.23 18.94 7.03
N ALA A 47 -1.13 19.57 8.21
CA ALA A 47 -0.27 20.74 8.43
C ALA A 47 1.24 20.40 8.47
N ASP A 48 1.61 19.18 8.86
CA ASP A 48 3.00 18.73 9.04
C ASP A 48 3.55 17.96 7.82
N PHE A 49 2.71 17.69 6.81
CA PHE A 49 3.13 16.96 5.62
C PHE A 49 4.11 17.82 4.80
N PRO A 50 5.27 17.27 4.36
CA PRO A 50 6.31 18.04 3.68
C PRO A 50 6.00 18.29 2.19
N ALA A 51 4.83 18.86 1.88
CA ALA A 51 4.37 19.08 0.49
C ALA A 51 5.37 19.87 -0.36
N ALA A 52 6.00 20.90 0.23
CA ALA A 52 6.99 21.73 -0.47
C ALA A 52 8.22 20.92 -0.94
N ALA A 53 8.61 19.87 -0.22
CA ALA A 53 9.70 19.00 -0.65
C ALA A 53 9.30 18.16 -1.88
N PHE A 54 8.04 17.69 -1.93
CA PHE A 54 7.52 17.00 -3.13
C PHE A 54 7.44 17.93 -4.33
N GLU A 55 7.01 19.18 -4.14
CA GLU A 55 7.00 20.20 -5.18
C GLU A 55 8.41 20.46 -5.72
N ALA A 56 9.41 20.55 -4.84
CA ALA A 56 10.81 20.72 -5.23
C ALA A 56 11.34 19.53 -6.06
N MET A 57 10.81 18.30 -5.84
CA MET A 57 11.10 17.12 -6.66
C MET A 57 10.25 17.03 -7.95
N GLY A 58 9.37 18.00 -8.20
CA GLY A 58 8.51 18.04 -9.39
C GLY A 58 7.22 17.23 -9.26
N TYR A 59 6.74 16.99 -8.02
CA TYR A 59 5.50 16.27 -7.75
C TYR A 59 4.47 17.17 -7.06
N SER A 60 3.24 17.12 -7.54
CA SER A 60 2.07 17.53 -6.77
C SER A 60 1.64 16.40 -5.84
N VAL A 61 0.98 16.71 -4.70
CA VAL A 61 0.54 15.71 -3.73
C VAL A 61 -0.89 15.94 -3.28
N ARG A 62 -1.60 14.83 -2.97
CA ARG A 62 -2.82 14.78 -2.18
C ARG A 62 -2.59 13.81 -1.04
N PHE A 63 -2.99 14.17 0.16
CA PHE A 63 -2.74 13.37 1.36
C PHE A 63 -3.85 13.57 2.39
N CYS A 64 -4.02 12.56 3.22
CA CYS A 64 -4.85 12.60 4.41
C CYS A 64 -4.07 11.90 5.53
N GLY A 65 -3.80 12.61 6.61
CA GLY A 65 -2.95 12.12 7.67
C GLY A 65 -3.44 12.44 9.07
N GLU A 66 -2.85 11.76 10.05
CA GLU A 66 -3.07 12.02 11.46
C GLU A 66 -1.75 11.99 12.24
N LYS A 67 -1.74 12.58 13.41
CA LYS A 67 -0.52 12.71 14.20
C LYS A 67 -0.02 11.35 14.67
N SER A 68 1.21 11.02 14.31
CA SER A 68 1.96 9.84 14.78
C SER A 68 1.47 8.48 14.30
N TYR A 69 0.33 8.40 13.64
CA TYR A 69 -0.25 7.15 13.15
C TYR A 69 -0.73 7.28 11.71
N ASN A 70 -0.91 6.14 11.03
CA ASN A 70 -1.54 6.05 9.71
C ASN A 70 -1.04 7.10 8.70
N GLY A 71 -1.94 7.54 7.84
CA GLY A 71 -1.71 8.52 6.80
C GLY A 71 -1.38 7.89 5.46
N VAL A 72 -2.10 8.33 4.43
CA VAL A 72 -1.88 7.93 3.04
C VAL A 72 -1.70 9.15 2.17
N ALA A 73 -0.93 8.99 1.10
CA ALA A 73 -0.73 10.05 0.12
C ALA A 73 -0.66 9.49 -1.30
N ALA A 74 -1.04 10.32 -2.26
CA ALA A 74 -0.79 10.15 -3.69
C ALA A 74 0.02 11.33 -4.20
N ALA A 75 1.13 11.08 -4.86
CA ALA A 75 1.96 12.09 -5.51
C ALA A 75 2.06 11.81 -7.01
N ALA A 76 2.03 12.85 -7.84
CA ALA A 76 2.06 12.74 -9.29
C ALA A 76 2.91 13.84 -9.92
N ARG A 77 3.65 13.50 -10.99
CA ARG A 77 4.34 14.49 -11.83
C ARG A 77 3.35 15.35 -12.64
N ASP A 78 2.27 14.76 -13.09
CA ASP A 78 1.16 15.48 -13.72
C ASP A 78 0.08 15.79 -12.67
N ALA A 79 -0.03 17.03 -12.23
CA ALA A 79 -0.99 17.44 -11.20
C ALA A 79 -2.45 17.10 -11.57
N ARG A 80 -2.77 16.98 -12.87
CA ARG A 80 -4.11 16.59 -13.35
C ARG A 80 -4.49 15.16 -12.93
N ALA A 81 -3.50 14.29 -12.66
CA ALA A 81 -3.76 12.96 -12.15
C ALA A 81 -4.36 12.97 -10.72
N LEU A 82 -4.21 14.08 -10.01
CA LEU A 82 -4.67 14.24 -8.63
C LEU A 82 -5.99 15.03 -8.50
N GLU A 83 -6.64 15.37 -9.61
CA GLU A 83 -7.91 16.13 -9.58
C GLU A 83 -9.06 15.29 -9.00
N ASP A 84 -9.06 13.99 -9.25
CA ASP A 84 -10.04 13.04 -8.70
C ASP A 84 -9.34 12.06 -7.75
N VAL A 85 -8.99 12.56 -6.57
CA VAL A 85 -8.49 11.74 -5.45
C VAL A 85 -9.43 11.90 -4.27
N THR A 86 -9.95 10.77 -3.79
CA THR A 86 -10.79 10.71 -2.58
C THR A 86 -10.12 9.91 -1.49
N PHE A 87 -10.49 10.17 -0.23
CA PHE A 87 -9.93 9.51 0.95
C PHE A 87 -11.03 8.82 1.75
N GLY A 88 -10.74 7.58 2.16
CA GLY A 88 -11.71 6.72 2.82
C GLY A 88 -12.53 5.90 1.83
N PHE A 89 -13.42 5.09 2.36
CA PHE A 89 -14.26 4.22 1.53
C PHE A 89 -15.44 4.93 0.86
N GLU A 90 -15.92 6.02 1.44
CA GLU A 90 -17.07 6.81 0.94
C GLU A 90 -18.34 5.98 0.69
N ASP A 91 -18.51 4.87 1.43
CA ASP A 91 -19.66 3.97 1.34
C ASP A 91 -20.74 4.24 2.42
N GLY A 92 -20.50 5.24 3.26
CA GLY A 92 -21.41 5.62 4.35
C GLY A 92 -21.25 4.77 5.61
N GLU A 93 -20.33 3.80 5.64
CA GLU A 93 -20.06 2.99 6.82
C GLU A 93 -18.94 3.59 7.67
N GLU A 94 -19.07 3.52 8.99
CA GLU A 94 -18.02 3.94 9.93
C GLU A 94 -17.23 2.73 10.48
N PRO A 95 -15.91 2.93 10.72
CA PRO A 95 -15.12 4.12 10.42
C PRO A 95 -14.81 4.25 8.91
N GLY A 96 -14.84 5.47 8.37
CA GLY A 96 -14.59 5.77 6.95
C GLY A 96 -13.15 5.51 6.49
N PHE A 97 -12.19 5.38 7.40
CA PHE A 97 -10.75 5.14 7.16
C PHE A 97 -10.05 6.15 6.23
N PRO A 98 -10.26 7.48 6.34
CA PRO A 98 -9.68 8.44 5.41
C PRO A 98 -8.15 8.46 5.44
N THR A 99 -7.53 8.10 6.57
CA THR A 99 -6.07 8.04 6.73
C THR A 99 -5.46 6.68 6.33
N ARG A 100 -6.28 5.78 5.75
CA ARG A 100 -5.85 4.43 5.32
C ARG A 100 -6.21 4.08 3.89
N VAL A 101 -7.08 4.86 3.25
CA VAL A 101 -7.57 4.60 1.89
C VAL A 101 -7.45 5.87 1.07
N ALA A 102 -6.86 5.79 -0.10
CA ALA A 102 -6.90 6.81 -1.13
C ALA A 102 -7.27 6.16 -2.47
N LEU A 103 -8.29 6.68 -3.12
CA LEU A 103 -8.74 6.24 -4.44
C LEU A 103 -8.48 7.37 -5.44
N LEU A 104 -7.64 7.08 -6.43
CA LEU A 104 -7.29 8.00 -7.53
C LEU A 104 -7.97 7.51 -8.81
N ARG A 105 -8.64 8.43 -9.52
CA ARG A 105 -9.12 8.19 -10.88
C ARG A 105 -8.49 9.19 -11.85
N TRP A 106 -7.79 8.67 -12.84
CA TRP A 106 -7.14 9.48 -13.87
C TRP A 106 -7.46 8.95 -15.26
N GLY A 107 -8.41 9.59 -15.93
CA GLY A 107 -8.96 9.09 -17.17
C GLY A 107 -9.66 7.74 -16.95
N GLU A 108 -9.19 6.68 -17.61
CA GLU A 108 -9.74 5.33 -17.43
C GLU A 108 -9.06 4.55 -16.30
N LEU A 109 -7.87 4.97 -15.85
CA LEU A 109 -7.13 4.29 -14.80
C LEU A 109 -7.71 4.62 -13.43
N THR A 110 -8.00 3.57 -12.66
CA THR A 110 -8.29 3.68 -11.23
C THR A 110 -7.15 3.04 -10.44
N VAL A 111 -6.65 3.75 -9.42
CA VAL A 111 -5.64 3.22 -8.48
C VAL A 111 -6.19 3.33 -7.06
N LEU A 112 -6.29 2.20 -6.39
CA LEU A 112 -6.64 2.12 -4.98
C LEU A 112 -5.36 1.94 -4.15
N ASN A 113 -5.05 2.91 -3.31
CA ASN A 113 -3.96 2.83 -2.34
C ASN A 113 -4.54 2.54 -0.96
N THR A 114 -4.09 1.46 -0.30
CA THR A 114 -4.55 1.10 1.04
C THR A 114 -3.40 0.89 2.01
N TYR A 115 -3.66 1.27 3.26
CA TYR A 115 -2.92 0.82 4.43
C TYR A 115 -3.85 -0.07 5.26
N VAL A 116 -3.86 -1.36 4.94
CA VAL A 116 -4.75 -2.34 5.58
C VAL A 116 -4.40 -2.44 7.08
N PRO A 117 -5.38 -2.44 7.99
CA PRO A 117 -5.11 -2.66 9.42
C PRO A 117 -4.30 -3.94 9.65
N GLN A 118 -3.26 -3.89 10.49
CA GLN A 118 -2.45 -5.08 10.78
C GLN A 118 -3.26 -6.17 11.52
N GLY A 119 -4.10 -5.77 12.50
CA GLY A 119 -4.96 -6.69 13.24
C GLY A 119 -4.45 -7.09 14.63
N LYS A 120 -3.23 -6.70 15.01
CA LYS A 120 -2.56 -6.92 16.31
C LYS A 120 -2.40 -8.41 16.70
N ALA A 121 -3.49 -9.11 17.02
CA ALA A 121 -3.52 -10.53 17.40
C ALA A 121 -4.82 -11.16 16.88
N LEU A 122 -4.84 -12.50 16.71
CA LEU A 122 -5.99 -13.22 16.14
C LEU A 122 -7.26 -13.07 17.00
N ASP A 123 -7.11 -12.94 18.32
CA ASP A 123 -8.17 -12.72 19.31
C ASP A 123 -8.46 -11.24 19.59
N HIS A 124 -7.71 -10.32 18.96
CA HIS A 124 -7.92 -8.88 19.15
C HIS A 124 -9.05 -8.36 18.25
N PRO A 125 -9.90 -7.42 18.73
CA PRO A 125 -10.98 -6.84 17.93
C PRO A 125 -10.52 -6.21 16.60
N ASP A 126 -9.30 -5.70 16.53
CA ASP A 126 -8.73 -5.13 15.32
C ASP A 126 -8.55 -6.16 14.19
N TYR A 127 -8.51 -7.47 14.53
CA TYR A 127 -8.46 -8.52 13.51
C TYR A 127 -9.79 -8.63 12.74
N GLU A 128 -10.92 -8.46 13.42
CA GLU A 128 -12.23 -8.37 12.77
C GLU A 128 -12.37 -7.06 11.96
N VAL A 129 -11.79 -5.96 12.47
CA VAL A 129 -11.71 -4.69 11.70
C VAL A 129 -10.94 -4.91 10.39
N LYS A 130 -9.81 -5.63 10.42
CA LYS A 130 -9.03 -5.98 9.24
C LYS A 130 -9.86 -6.77 8.21
N LYS A 131 -10.60 -7.77 8.66
CA LYS A 131 -11.44 -8.59 7.77
C LYS A 131 -12.55 -7.77 7.11
N ARG A 132 -13.24 -6.91 7.89
CA ARG A 132 -14.25 -5.99 7.35
C ARG A 132 -13.66 -4.96 6.39
N PHE A 133 -12.46 -4.46 6.68
CA PHE A 133 -11.75 -3.57 5.77
C PHE A 133 -11.53 -4.24 4.40
N LEU A 134 -11.11 -5.51 4.38
CA LEU A 134 -10.92 -6.27 3.15
C LEU A 134 -12.25 -6.53 2.40
N ASP A 135 -13.38 -6.69 3.11
CA ASP A 135 -14.71 -6.77 2.46
C ASP A 135 -15.04 -5.48 1.71
N ARG A 136 -14.75 -4.34 2.32
CA ARG A 136 -14.99 -3.02 1.70
C ARG A 136 -14.05 -2.77 0.52
N VAL A 137 -12.79 -3.24 0.61
CA VAL A 137 -11.88 -3.24 -0.55
C VAL A 137 -12.46 -4.10 -1.68
N ARG A 138 -12.99 -5.30 -1.39
CA ARG A 138 -13.64 -6.16 -2.38
C ARG A 138 -14.77 -5.43 -3.12
N ALA A 139 -15.60 -4.69 -2.40
CA ALA A 139 -16.67 -3.91 -3.01
C ALA A 139 -16.15 -2.84 -4.00
N ILE A 140 -14.98 -2.23 -3.70
CA ILE A 140 -14.33 -1.32 -4.66
C ILE A 140 -13.81 -2.09 -5.88
N VAL A 141 -13.12 -3.21 -5.68
CA VAL A 141 -12.60 -4.05 -6.78
C VAL A 141 -13.73 -4.44 -7.73
N GLU A 142 -14.86 -4.90 -7.20
CA GLU A 142 -16.03 -5.28 -8.01
C GLU A 142 -16.64 -4.09 -8.76
N ARG A 143 -16.76 -2.94 -8.09
CA ARG A 143 -17.31 -1.72 -8.69
C ARG A 143 -16.44 -1.21 -9.85
N GLU A 144 -15.13 -1.31 -9.70
CA GLU A 144 -14.16 -0.78 -10.69
C GLU A 144 -13.73 -1.84 -11.73
N ALA A 145 -14.21 -3.08 -11.66
CA ALA A 145 -13.80 -4.22 -12.49
C ALA A 145 -13.91 -3.99 -14.01
N ALA A 146 -14.72 -3.04 -14.45
CA ALA A 146 -14.88 -2.71 -15.88
C ALA A 146 -13.79 -1.75 -16.44
N ARG A 147 -12.87 -1.28 -15.57
CA ARG A 147 -11.83 -0.31 -15.91
C ARG A 147 -10.43 -0.88 -15.62
N PRO A 148 -9.37 -0.34 -16.24
CA PRO A 148 -8.02 -0.58 -15.79
C PRO A 148 -7.89 -0.17 -14.30
N PHE A 149 -7.72 -1.18 -13.44
CA PHE A 149 -7.70 -1.02 -12.00
C PHE A 149 -6.40 -1.58 -11.42
N VAL A 150 -5.80 -0.84 -10.49
CA VAL A 150 -4.59 -1.26 -9.78
C VAL A 150 -4.83 -1.07 -8.27
N TRP A 151 -4.65 -2.13 -7.50
CA TRP A 151 -4.63 -2.07 -6.04
C TRP A 151 -3.19 -2.09 -5.54
N VAL A 152 -2.80 -1.06 -4.80
CA VAL A 152 -1.45 -0.90 -4.23
C VAL A 152 -1.51 -0.58 -2.74
N GLY A 153 -0.38 -0.65 -2.09
CA GLY A 153 -0.21 -0.19 -0.72
C GLY A 153 0.42 -1.22 0.20
N ASP A 154 0.29 -0.96 1.50
CA ASP A 154 0.62 -1.92 2.54
C ASP A 154 -0.61 -2.77 2.85
N LEU A 155 -0.63 -3.97 2.32
CA LEU A 155 -1.78 -4.86 2.40
C LEU A 155 -1.83 -5.64 3.71
N ASN A 156 -0.73 -5.64 4.48
CA ASN A 156 -0.61 -6.36 5.77
C ASN A 156 -1.10 -7.82 5.69
N VAL A 157 -0.92 -8.46 4.52
CA VAL A 157 -1.19 -9.88 4.28
C VAL A 157 -0.06 -10.45 3.42
N ALA A 158 0.48 -11.58 3.84
CA ALA A 158 1.35 -12.40 3.01
C ALA A 158 0.49 -13.52 2.38
N PRO A 159 0.18 -13.46 1.08
CA PRO A 159 -0.80 -14.33 0.46
C PRO A 159 -0.39 -15.79 0.44
N THR A 160 0.90 -16.07 0.26
CA THR A 160 1.43 -17.42 0.06
C THR A 160 2.66 -17.69 0.93
N GLU A 161 3.12 -18.94 0.94
CA GLU A 161 4.30 -19.36 1.73
C GLU A 161 5.61 -18.74 1.22
N ILE A 162 5.69 -18.39 -0.07
CA ILE A 162 6.87 -17.73 -0.63
C ILE A 162 6.98 -16.24 -0.26
N ASP A 163 5.94 -15.68 0.35
CA ASP A 163 5.90 -14.27 0.79
C ASP A 163 6.44 -14.08 2.22
N VAL A 164 6.82 -15.18 2.89
CA VAL A 164 7.38 -15.14 4.25
C VAL A 164 8.67 -15.95 4.34
N THR A 165 9.60 -15.51 5.18
CA THR A 165 10.91 -16.15 5.35
C THR A 165 10.84 -17.50 6.06
N ASN A 166 9.88 -17.68 6.96
CA ASN A 166 9.68 -18.94 7.71
C ASN A 166 8.20 -19.25 7.91
N PRO A 167 7.53 -19.88 6.92
CA PRO A 167 6.08 -20.15 6.98
C PRO A 167 5.65 -20.97 8.20
N ALA A 168 6.48 -21.91 8.65
CA ALA A 168 6.15 -22.79 9.79
C ALA A 168 5.96 -21.99 11.09
N ASN A 169 6.76 -20.95 11.29
CA ASN A 169 6.74 -20.11 12.49
C ASN A 169 5.72 -18.97 12.42
N LYS A 170 5.04 -18.80 11.27
CA LYS A 170 4.12 -17.70 11.03
C LYS A 170 2.64 -18.09 10.97
N LYS A 171 2.30 -19.37 11.17
CA LYS A 171 0.94 -19.89 11.01
C LYS A 171 -0.11 -19.13 11.81
N ASP A 172 0.24 -18.64 13.00
CA ASP A 172 -0.64 -17.89 13.90
C ASP A 172 -0.45 -16.36 13.79
N HIS A 173 0.33 -15.90 12.81
CA HIS A 173 0.56 -14.47 12.61
C HIS A 173 -0.62 -13.82 11.90
N VAL A 174 -1.07 -12.65 12.38
CA VAL A 174 -2.24 -11.90 11.86
C VAL A 174 -2.17 -11.51 10.38
N CYS A 175 -0.98 -11.53 9.80
CA CYS A 175 -0.78 -11.24 8.38
C CYS A 175 -0.59 -12.50 7.53
N PHE A 176 -0.56 -13.71 8.16
CA PHE A 176 -0.29 -14.96 7.45
C PHE A 176 -1.23 -16.12 7.84
N HIS A 177 -2.04 -15.97 8.88
CA HIS A 177 -3.02 -16.97 9.28
C HIS A 177 -3.93 -17.38 8.12
N THR A 178 -4.36 -18.64 8.10
CA THR A 178 -5.09 -19.23 6.96
C THR A 178 -6.39 -18.49 6.63
N ASP A 179 -7.14 -18.01 7.62
CA ASP A 179 -8.40 -17.31 7.37
C ASP A 179 -8.18 -15.91 6.74
N ILE A 180 -7.13 -15.18 7.14
CA ILE A 180 -6.82 -13.89 6.50
C ILE A 180 -6.30 -14.07 5.08
N ARG A 181 -5.55 -15.15 4.82
CA ARG A 181 -5.10 -15.50 3.46
C ARG A 181 -6.29 -15.86 2.56
N ALA A 182 -7.22 -16.65 3.08
CA ALA A 182 -8.47 -16.98 2.36
C ALA A 182 -9.33 -15.73 2.11
N LYS A 183 -9.44 -14.85 3.12
CA LYS A 183 -10.13 -13.57 3.00
C LYS A 183 -9.51 -12.69 1.93
N PHE A 184 -8.19 -12.56 1.95
CA PHE A 184 -7.44 -11.78 0.96
C PHE A 184 -7.58 -12.35 -0.45
N ALA A 185 -7.51 -13.68 -0.62
CA ALA A 185 -7.72 -14.32 -1.92
C ALA A 185 -9.11 -13.98 -2.50
N GLY A 186 -10.17 -14.00 -1.67
CA GLY A 186 -11.50 -13.56 -2.09
C GLY A 186 -11.57 -12.07 -2.41
N THR A 187 -10.84 -11.22 -1.66
CA THR A 187 -10.77 -9.77 -1.91
C THR A 187 -10.10 -9.48 -3.25
N ALA A 188 -9.00 -10.17 -3.55
CA ALA A 188 -8.18 -9.99 -4.75
C ALA A 188 -8.67 -10.81 -5.95
N GLU A 189 -9.80 -11.52 -5.85
CA GLU A 189 -10.32 -12.33 -6.95
C GLU A 189 -10.55 -11.48 -8.21
N GLY A 190 -9.99 -11.93 -9.33
CA GLY A 190 -10.02 -11.20 -10.62
C GLY A 190 -8.83 -10.25 -10.82
N LEU A 191 -7.98 -10.04 -9.81
CA LEU A 191 -6.74 -9.28 -9.92
C LEU A 191 -5.54 -10.23 -10.15
N VAL A 192 -4.44 -9.65 -10.61
CA VAL A 192 -3.19 -10.38 -10.86
C VAL A 192 -2.10 -9.81 -9.96
N ASP A 193 -1.49 -10.65 -9.12
CA ASP A 193 -0.28 -10.26 -8.39
C ASP A 193 0.87 -10.02 -9.39
N VAL A 194 1.19 -8.76 -9.58
CA VAL A 194 2.18 -8.33 -10.57
C VAL A 194 3.58 -8.77 -10.16
N LEU A 195 3.92 -8.72 -8.86
CA LEU A 195 5.23 -9.19 -8.41
C LEU A 195 5.39 -10.68 -8.72
N ARG A 196 4.44 -11.50 -8.32
CA ARG A 196 4.50 -12.96 -8.49
C ARG A 196 4.39 -13.39 -9.94
N ARG A 197 3.75 -12.60 -10.78
CA ARG A 197 3.75 -12.81 -12.24
C ARG A 197 5.14 -12.73 -12.85
N PHE A 198 6.01 -11.83 -12.35
CA PHE A 198 7.36 -11.61 -12.88
C PHE A 198 8.46 -12.24 -12.01
N ARG A 199 8.17 -12.52 -10.75
CA ARG A 199 9.07 -13.10 -9.75
C ARG A 199 8.36 -14.23 -9.00
N PRO A 200 8.12 -15.38 -9.64
CA PRO A 200 7.36 -16.49 -9.05
C PRO A 200 8.15 -17.27 -7.99
N GLU A 201 9.47 -17.11 -7.96
CA GLU A 201 10.34 -17.87 -7.06
C GLU A 201 10.35 -17.26 -5.63
N PRO A 202 10.59 -18.07 -4.59
CA PRO A 202 10.80 -17.60 -3.23
C PRO A 202 12.10 -16.77 -3.11
N GLY A 203 12.20 -15.98 -2.03
CA GLY A 203 13.41 -15.18 -1.75
C GLY A 203 13.32 -13.72 -2.20
N GLU A 204 12.27 -13.35 -2.91
CA GLU A 204 11.96 -11.96 -3.25
C GLU A 204 10.84 -11.46 -2.33
N TYR A 205 11.17 -10.52 -1.46
CA TYR A 205 10.25 -9.96 -0.46
C TYR A 205 10.01 -8.48 -0.73
N THR A 206 8.81 -8.01 -0.39
CA THR A 206 8.42 -6.60 -0.52
C THR A 206 8.37 -5.86 0.82
N PHE A 207 8.54 -6.59 1.94
CA PHE A 207 8.60 -6.03 3.28
C PHE A 207 10.00 -6.14 3.87
N PHE A 208 10.48 -5.03 4.46
CA PHE A 208 11.72 -4.96 5.22
C PHE A 208 11.46 -4.25 6.56
N ASP A 209 11.74 -4.91 7.68
CA ASP A 209 11.58 -4.30 9.00
C ASP A 209 12.69 -3.26 9.22
N TYR A 210 12.31 -2.00 9.36
CA TYR A 210 13.24 -0.89 9.63
C TYR A 210 14.00 -1.00 10.96
N ARG A 211 13.61 -1.92 11.84
CA ARG A 211 14.27 -2.17 13.13
C ARG A 211 15.45 -3.11 13.02
N VAL A 212 15.56 -3.87 11.96
CA VAL A 212 16.65 -4.82 11.71
C VAL A 212 17.76 -4.10 10.96
N LYS A 213 18.94 -3.92 11.61
CA LYS A 213 20.05 -3.16 11.04
C LYS A 213 20.75 -3.86 9.88
N ASP A 214 20.71 -5.18 9.80
CA ASP A 214 21.45 -6.00 8.83
C ASP A 214 20.53 -7.07 8.20
N ALA A 215 19.37 -6.66 7.71
CA ALA A 215 18.35 -7.55 7.16
C ALA A 215 18.80 -8.38 5.94
N LEU A 216 19.98 -8.13 5.40
CA LEU A 216 20.57 -8.85 4.27
C LEU A 216 21.65 -9.88 4.66
N ASP A 217 22.15 -9.84 5.92
CA ASP A 217 23.31 -10.65 6.34
C ASP A 217 22.96 -11.74 7.36
N ASP A 218 21.71 -11.88 7.78
CA ASP A 218 21.37 -12.78 8.88
C ASP A 218 20.30 -13.79 8.43
N ASP A 219 20.74 -15.02 8.12
CA ASP A 219 19.87 -16.18 7.85
C ASP A 219 18.96 -16.51 9.06
N ASP A 220 19.27 -15.96 10.24
CA ASP A 220 18.51 -16.06 11.48
C ASP A 220 17.75 -14.79 11.88
N ALA A 221 17.86 -13.71 11.13
CA ALA A 221 17.11 -12.49 11.40
C ALA A 221 15.62 -12.79 11.32
N HIS A 222 14.95 -12.70 12.45
CA HIS A 222 13.50 -12.84 12.61
C HIS A 222 12.75 -11.66 11.98
N GLY A 223 13.16 -11.25 10.79
CA GLY A 223 12.43 -10.34 9.95
C GLY A 223 11.12 -11.01 9.54
N VAL A 224 10.04 -10.49 10.01
CA VAL A 224 8.71 -10.83 9.48
C VAL A 224 8.69 -10.26 8.08
N GLY A 225 9.04 -11.06 7.08
CA GLY A 225 8.76 -10.75 5.69
C GLY A 225 7.24 -10.77 5.53
N GLU A 226 6.59 -9.67 5.81
CA GLU A 226 5.19 -9.48 5.49
C GLU A 226 5.14 -8.98 4.05
N GLY A 227 4.66 -9.82 3.13
CA GLY A 227 4.58 -9.46 1.73
C GLY A 227 3.64 -8.29 1.52
N HIS A 228 4.12 -7.24 0.88
CA HIS A 228 3.28 -6.21 0.32
C HIS A 228 3.03 -6.59 -1.14
N ALA A 229 1.83 -7.09 -1.45
CA ALA A 229 1.48 -7.36 -2.82
C ALA A 229 1.11 -6.05 -3.53
N VAL A 230 1.63 -5.85 -4.74
CA VAL A 230 1.09 -4.89 -5.71
C VAL A 230 0.24 -5.70 -6.66
N ILE A 231 -1.06 -5.46 -6.64
CA ILE A 231 -2.04 -6.23 -7.42
C ILE A 231 -2.71 -5.34 -8.44
#